data_6a0cd50dfa1ce1dc1be6adbca4ab8ebc
#
_entry.id   6a0cd50dfa1ce1dc1be6adbca4ab8ebc
#
_cell.length_a   1.000
_cell.length_b   1.000
_cell.length_c   1.000
_cell.angle_alpha   90.00
_cell.angle_beta   90.00
_cell.angle_gamma   90.00
#
_symmetry.space_group_name_H-M   'P 1'
#
loop_
_entity.id
_entity.type
_entity.pdbx_description
1 polymer ?
#
loop_
_entity_poly.entity_id
_entity_poly.type
_entity_poly.pdbx_seq_one_letter_code
_entity_poly.pdbx_strand_id
1 'polypeptide(L)'
;SKSLPWWAVGASLIAANISAEQFIGMSGSGFALGLAIASYEWMAAITLLVVGKYFLPIFIEKGLYTIPEFIEKRYSTNLKTILAIFWIALFVFVNLTTVLFLGGKALDTIIGVGDGAILLNSIIGLGLFAAAYSLWGGLASVAWTDVIQVVILIFGGLLMTYFALANVTDSGSFIDGLKYVYEKAPERFSMILSKGEIIKPNGGDAWWDLPGLAVLIVGMWVSNQY
;
A
#
# COMPACT_ATOMS: atom_id res chain seq x y z
N SER A 1 13.39 -14.19 15.64
CA SER A 1 13.45 -14.17 17.12
C SER A 1 12.03 -14.10 17.66
N LYS A 2 11.70 -14.97 18.63
CA LYS A 2 10.38 -15.03 19.28
C LYS A 2 10.19 -13.93 20.36
N SER A 3 10.92 -12.82 20.26
CA SER A 3 10.97 -11.77 21.29
C SER A 3 10.06 -10.56 21.01
N LEU A 4 9.47 -10.47 19.83
CA LEU A 4 8.57 -9.37 19.50
C LEU A 4 7.15 -9.68 20.01
N PRO A 5 6.51 -8.73 20.71
CA PRO A 5 5.10 -8.87 21.10
C PRO A 5 4.18 -8.84 19.87
N TRP A 6 3.02 -9.46 19.97
CA TRP A 6 2.06 -9.60 18.87
C TRP A 6 1.66 -8.26 18.21
N TRP A 7 1.52 -7.22 19.02
CA TRP A 7 1.18 -5.88 18.50
C TRP A 7 2.31 -5.25 17.69
N ALA A 8 3.58 -5.49 18.05
CA ALA A 8 4.71 -5.00 17.26
C ALA A 8 4.85 -5.76 15.93
N VAL A 9 4.54 -7.07 15.92
CA VAL A 9 4.46 -7.84 14.67
C VAL A 9 3.33 -7.32 13.79
N GLY A 10 2.16 -7.04 14.37
CA GLY A 10 1.05 -6.46 13.64
C GLY A 10 1.36 -5.08 13.06
N ALA A 11 2.01 -4.21 13.84
CA ALA A 11 2.46 -2.90 13.37
C ALA A 11 3.50 -3.03 12.24
N SER A 12 4.47 -3.94 12.36
CA SER A 12 5.45 -4.16 11.30
C SER A 12 4.81 -4.69 10.02
N LEU A 13 3.80 -5.55 10.11
CA LEU A 13 3.02 -6.00 8.93
C LEU A 13 2.28 -4.83 8.26
N ILE A 14 1.67 -3.94 9.03
CA ILE A 14 1.01 -2.75 8.50
C ILE A 14 2.04 -1.83 7.81
N ALA A 15 3.16 -1.54 8.48
CA ALA A 15 4.21 -0.68 7.93
C ALA A 15 4.84 -1.25 6.65
N ALA A 16 5.00 -2.57 6.57
CA ALA A 16 5.53 -3.24 5.38
C ALA A 16 4.60 -3.10 4.17
N ASN A 17 3.29 -2.95 4.41
CA ASN A 17 2.29 -2.82 3.36
C ASN A 17 1.99 -1.36 2.98
N ILE A 18 2.17 -0.41 3.89
CA ILE A 18 1.89 1.00 3.62
C ILE A 18 3.20 1.71 3.25
N SER A 19 3.27 2.14 2.01
CA SER A 19 4.41 2.87 1.44
C SER A 19 3.98 4.23 0.86
N ALA A 20 4.91 4.95 0.25
CA ALA A 20 4.60 6.16 -0.52
C ALA A 20 3.59 5.89 -1.65
N GLU A 21 3.48 4.66 -2.11
CA GLU A 21 2.50 4.23 -3.11
C GLU A 21 1.07 4.42 -2.63
N GLN A 22 0.75 4.05 -1.38
CA GLN A 22 -0.58 4.25 -0.82
C GLN A 22 -0.90 5.73 -0.66
N PHE A 23 0.05 6.54 -0.22
CA PHE A 23 -0.21 7.97 -0.03
C PHE A 23 -0.36 8.73 -1.34
N ILE A 24 0.48 8.48 -2.33
CA ILE A 24 0.50 9.23 -3.60
C ILE A 24 -0.30 8.49 -4.67
N GLY A 25 -0.04 7.20 -4.85
CA GLY A 25 -0.70 6.40 -5.89
C GLY A 25 -2.17 6.18 -5.60
N MET A 26 -2.51 5.71 -4.40
CA MET A 26 -3.91 5.46 -4.04
C MET A 26 -4.71 6.75 -3.85
N SER A 27 -4.11 7.86 -3.39
CA SER A 27 -4.81 9.14 -3.35
C SER A 27 -5.16 9.65 -4.76
N GLY A 28 -4.26 9.49 -5.72
CA GLY A 28 -4.53 9.75 -7.13
C GLY A 28 -5.62 8.84 -7.70
N SER A 29 -5.57 7.55 -7.38
CA SER A 29 -6.62 6.60 -7.75
C SER A 29 -7.96 6.92 -7.07
N GLY A 30 -7.95 7.34 -5.81
CA GLY A 30 -9.13 7.80 -5.08
C GLY A 30 -9.77 9.04 -5.72
N PHE A 31 -8.95 9.97 -6.22
CA PHE A 31 -9.45 11.09 -7.00
C PHE A 31 -10.12 10.64 -8.31
N ALA A 32 -9.55 9.66 -9.02
CA ALA A 32 -10.08 9.16 -10.27
C ALA A 32 -11.31 8.25 -10.10
N LEU A 33 -11.26 7.32 -9.13
CA LEU A 33 -12.23 6.23 -8.97
C LEU A 33 -13.16 6.40 -7.75
N GLY A 34 -12.86 7.34 -6.86
CA GLY A 34 -13.59 7.49 -5.60
C GLY A 34 -13.28 6.38 -4.60
N LEU A 35 -14.26 6.08 -3.74
CA LEU A 35 -14.14 5.11 -2.65
C LEU A 35 -13.98 3.66 -3.13
N ALA A 36 -14.25 3.38 -4.40
CA ALA A 36 -14.08 2.05 -5.00
C ALA A 36 -12.65 1.50 -4.82
N ILE A 37 -11.63 2.37 -4.79
CA ILE A 37 -10.25 1.94 -4.54
C ILE A 37 -10.06 1.32 -3.16
N ALA A 38 -10.86 1.71 -2.17
CA ALA A 38 -10.78 1.16 -0.82
C ALA A 38 -11.18 -0.33 -0.75
N SER A 39 -11.98 -0.82 -1.71
CA SER A 39 -12.37 -2.24 -1.77
C SER A 39 -11.17 -3.17 -1.88
N TYR A 40 -10.10 -2.71 -2.50
CA TYR A 40 -8.81 -3.39 -2.62
C TYR A 40 -8.19 -3.71 -1.25
N GLU A 41 -8.10 -2.74 -0.37
CA GLU A 41 -7.55 -2.92 0.99
C GLU A 41 -8.47 -3.77 1.88
N TRP A 42 -9.77 -3.63 1.75
CA TRP A 42 -10.72 -4.45 2.50
C TRP A 42 -10.62 -5.92 2.13
N MET A 43 -10.41 -6.23 0.84
CA MET A 43 -10.20 -7.61 0.40
C MET A 43 -8.87 -8.17 0.88
N ALA A 44 -7.81 -7.35 0.94
CA ALA A 44 -6.53 -7.72 1.54
C ALA A 44 -6.70 -8.12 3.02
N ALA A 45 -7.45 -7.36 3.81
CA ALA A 45 -7.71 -7.67 5.21
C ALA A 45 -8.40 -9.03 5.38
N ILE A 46 -9.42 -9.34 4.57
CA ILE A 46 -10.11 -10.64 4.60
C ILE A 46 -9.14 -11.77 4.24
N THR A 47 -8.34 -11.60 3.20
CA THR A 47 -7.35 -12.59 2.76
C THR A 47 -6.32 -12.87 3.83
N LEU A 48 -5.80 -11.83 4.50
CA LEU A 48 -4.84 -11.96 5.60
C LEU A 48 -5.43 -12.74 6.79
N LEU A 49 -6.71 -12.53 7.12
CA LEU A 49 -7.39 -13.30 8.17
C LEU A 49 -7.48 -14.79 7.80
N VAL A 50 -7.79 -15.11 6.55
CA VAL A 50 -7.83 -16.50 6.05
C VAL A 50 -6.44 -17.11 6.09
N VAL A 51 -5.42 -16.42 5.60
CA VAL A 51 -4.03 -16.89 5.63
C VAL A 51 -3.55 -17.08 7.06
N GLY A 52 -3.78 -16.11 7.95
CA GLY A 52 -3.37 -16.19 9.36
C GLY A 52 -4.02 -17.35 10.10
N LYS A 53 -5.29 -17.64 9.82
CA LYS A 53 -6.04 -18.70 10.51
C LYS A 53 -5.74 -20.11 9.99
N TYR A 54 -5.62 -20.28 8.67
CA TYR A 54 -5.56 -21.60 8.06
C TYR A 54 -4.16 -21.98 7.55
N PHE A 55 -3.44 -21.04 6.96
CA PHE A 55 -2.16 -21.33 6.32
C PHE A 55 -0.96 -21.15 7.27
N LEU A 56 -0.96 -20.08 8.04
CA LEU A 56 0.16 -19.77 8.94
C LEU A 56 0.46 -20.88 9.96
N PRO A 57 -0.54 -21.53 10.62
CA PRO A 57 -0.27 -22.64 11.50
C PRO A 57 0.46 -23.80 10.81
N ILE A 58 0.09 -24.13 9.56
CA ILE A 58 0.73 -25.18 8.76
C ILE A 58 2.20 -24.82 8.46
N PHE A 59 2.47 -23.55 8.12
CA PHE A 59 3.82 -23.08 7.86
C PHE A 59 4.70 -23.17 9.12
N ILE A 60 4.17 -22.76 10.26
CA ILE A 60 4.88 -22.80 11.55
C ILE A 60 5.16 -24.25 11.97
N GLU A 61 4.18 -25.14 11.86
CA GLU A 61 4.31 -26.55 12.22
C GLU A 61 5.36 -27.26 11.35
N LYS A 62 5.40 -26.94 10.06
CA LYS A 62 6.37 -27.50 9.11
C LYS A 62 7.72 -26.79 9.11
N GLY A 63 7.92 -25.76 9.93
CA GLY A 63 9.15 -24.98 10.00
C GLY A 63 9.51 -24.28 8.70
N LEU A 64 8.50 -23.79 7.97
CA LEU A 64 8.66 -23.07 6.71
C LEU A 64 8.77 -21.57 6.98
N TYR A 65 9.79 -20.94 6.44
CA TYR A 65 10.03 -19.49 6.62
C TYR A 65 9.72 -18.67 5.37
N THR A 66 9.74 -19.31 4.20
CA THR A 66 9.53 -18.61 2.92
C THR A 66 8.69 -19.43 1.96
N ILE A 67 8.00 -18.76 1.04
CA ILE A 67 7.24 -19.43 -0.03
C ILE A 67 8.15 -20.27 -0.95
N PRO A 68 9.34 -19.79 -1.37
CA PRO A 68 10.27 -20.64 -2.13
C PRO A 68 10.66 -21.92 -1.42
N GLU A 69 10.83 -21.90 -0.08
CA GLU A 69 11.12 -23.13 0.70
C GLU A 69 9.93 -24.11 0.70
N PHE A 70 8.70 -23.59 0.76
CA PHE A 70 7.51 -24.42 0.62
C PHE A 70 7.45 -25.10 -0.76
N ILE A 71 7.76 -24.36 -1.82
CA ILE A 71 7.81 -24.87 -3.18
C ILE A 71 8.90 -25.95 -3.33
N GLU A 72 10.07 -25.76 -2.73
CA GLU A 72 11.13 -26.76 -2.71
C GLU A 72 10.66 -28.11 -2.12
N LYS A 73 10.03 -28.04 -0.93
CA LYS A 73 9.54 -29.25 -0.24
C LYS A 73 8.41 -29.97 -0.97
N ARG A 74 7.65 -29.23 -1.78
CA ARG A 74 6.50 -29.80 -2.51
C ARG A 74 6.81 -30.24 -3.93
N TYR A 75 7.73 -29.56 -4.61
CA TYR A 75 8.01 -29.78 -6.04
C TYR A 75 9.48 -30.10 -6.30
N SER A 76 10.35 -29.08 -6.37
CA SER A 76 11.77 -29.27 -6.66
C SER A 76 12.62 -28.04 -6.28
N THR A 77 13.93 -28.29 -6.08
CA THR A 77 14.93 -27.25 -5.83
C THR A 77 15.07 -26.30 -7.02
N ASN A 78 14.97 -26.81 -8.25
CA ASN A 78 15.05 -25.97 -9.44
C ASN A 78 13.91 -24.94 -9.48
N LEU A 79 12.70 -25.35 -9.17
CA LEU A 79 11.52 -24.47 -9.14
C LEU A 79 11.65 -23.41 -8.03
N LYS A 80 12.16 -23.79 -6.85
CA LYS A 80 12.51 -22.85 -5.78
C LYS A 80 13.46 -21.76 -6.27
N THR A 81 14.55 -22.17 -6.96
CA THR A 81 15.58 -21.25 -7.44
C THR A 81 15.02 -20.27 -8.47
N ILE A 82 14.27 -20.77 -9.45
CA ILE A 82 13.61 -19.93 -10.45
C ILE A 82 12.67 -18.92 -9.80
N LEU A 83 11.83 -19.39 -8.87
CA LEU A 83 10.88 -18.53 -8.15
C LEU A 83 11.60 -17.49 -7.30
N ALA A 84 12.67 -17.85 -6.59
CA ALA A 84 13.46 -16.92 -5.79
C ALA A 84 14.10 -15.82 -6.66
N ILE A 85 14.69 -16.18 -7.81
CA ILE A 85 15.26 -15.21 -8.74
C ILE A 85 14.19 -14.28 -9.29
N PHE A 86 13.03 -14.83 -9.67
CA PHE A 86 11.90 -14.06 -10.17
C PHE A 86 11.41 -13.04 -9.12
N TRP A 87 11.22 -13.47 -7.87
CA TRP A 87 10.79 -12.59 -6.78
C TRP A 87 11.82 -11.49 -6.49
N ILE A 88 13.12 -11.84 -6.43
CA ILE A 88 14.19 -10.85 -6.24
C ILE A 88 14.16 -9.82 -7.36
N ALA A 89 14.07 -10.26 -8.61
CA ALA A 89 13.99 -9.35 -9.74
C ALA A 89 12.76 -8.43 -9.66
N LEU A 90 11.59 -8.97 -9.33
CA LEU A 90 10.36 -8.21 -9.18
C LEU A 90 10.47 -7.19 -8.05
N PHE A 91 10.98 -7.58 -6.88
CA PHE A 91 11.15 -6.66 -5.76
C PHE A 91 12.16 -5.55 -6.06
N VAL A 92 13.28 -5.85 -6.72
CA VAL A 92 14.31 -4.85 -7.01
C VAL A 92 13.86 -3.91 -8.14
N PHE A 93 13.44 -4.45 -9.27
CA PHE A 93 13.18 -3.64 -10.47
C PHE A 93 11.79 -3.00 -10.50
N VAL A 94 10.81 -3.56 -9.80
CA VAL A 94 9.46 -3.01 -9.78
C VAL A 94 9.17 -2.34 -8.44
N ASN A 95 9.12 -3.11 -7.37
CA ASN A 95 8.65 -2.62 -6.07
C ASN A 95 9.56 -1.53 -5.48
N LEU A 96 10.85 -1.83 -5.31
CA LEU A 96 11.81 -0.88 -4.73
C LEU A 96 11.95 0.38 -5.58
N THR A 97 11.98 0.22 -6.91
CA THR A 97 12.05 1.35 -7.83
C THR A 97 10.83 2.25 -7.71
N THR A 98 9.63 1.68 -7.66
CA THR A 98 8.38 2.44 -7.51
C THR A 98 8.33 3.19 -6.18
N VAL A 99 8.64 2.51 -5.07
CA VAL A 99 8.62 3.10 -3.74
C VAL A 99 9.63 4.24 -3.61
N LEU A 100 10.85 4.06 -4.09
CA LEU A 100 11.89 5.10 -4.06
C LEU A 100 11.54 6.29 -4.95
N PHE A 101 10.98 6.02 -6.15
CA PHE A 101 10.55 7.08 -7.06
C PHE A 101 9.41 7.92 -6.46
N LEU A 102 8.37 7.27 -5.93
CA LEU A 102 7.23 7.97 -5.34
C LEU A 102 7.65 8.72 -4.06
N GLY A 103 8.48 8.11 -3.21
CA GLY A 103 9.05 8.78 -2.04
C GLY A 103 9.91 9.99 -2.42
N GLY A 104 10.77 9.84 -3.43
CA GLY A 104 11.57 10.94 -3.97
C GLY A 104 10.72 12.07 -4.54
N LYS A 105 9.64 11.72 -5.26
CA LYS A 105 8.70 12.70 -5.80
C LYS A 105 7.93 13.43 -4.69
N ALA A 106 7.56 12.74 -3.61
CA ALA A 106 6.97 13.39 -2.45
C ALA A 106 7.90 14.43 -1.83
N LEU A 107 9.17 14.08 -1.64
CA LEU A 107 10.16 15.02 -1.11
C LEU A 107 10.41 16.19 -2.06
N ASP A 108 10.48 15.94 -3.37
CA ASP A 108 10.63 17.00 -4.37
C ASP A 108 9.44 17.97 -4.35
N THR A 109 8.23 17.49 -4.10
CA THR A 109 7.03 18.32 -3.99
C THR A 109 6.97 19.10 -2.67
N ILE A 110 7.43 18.52 -1.56
CA ILE A 110 7.33 19.13 -0.21
C ILE A 110 8.49 20.10 0.06
N ILE A 111 9.72 19.70 -0.28
CA ILE A 111 10.94 20.45 0.03
C ILE A 111 11.40 21.28 -1.17
N GLY A 112 11.22 20.73 -2.37
CA GLY A 112 11.50 21.39 -3.65
C GLY A 112 10.31 22.19 -4.15
N VAL A 113 10.32 22.51 -5.42
CA VAL A 113 9.24 23.22 -6.13
C VAL A 113 8.37 22.25 -6.93
N GLY A 114 8.68 20.95 -6.87
CA GLY A 114 7.97 19.91 -7.64
C GLY A 114 8.37 19.87 -9.13
N ASP A 115 9.43 20.56 -9.50
CA ASP A 115 9.97 20.64 -10.86
C ASP A 115 10.93 19.47 -11.22
N GLY A 116 11.20 18.59 -10.25
CA GLY A 116 12.13 17.47 -10.41
C GLY A 116 13.59 17.80 -10.10
N ALA A 117 13.92 19.04 -9.72
CA ALA A 117 15.29 19.46 -9.50
C ALA A 117 16.01 18.67 -8.40
N ILE A 118 15.30 18.28 -7.34
CA ILE A 118 15.88 17.49 -6.24
C ILE A 118 15.45 16.01 -6.26
N LEU A 119 14.68 15.56 -7.25
CA LEU A 119 14.12 14.22 -7.33
C LEU A 119 15.20 13.13 -7.22
N LEU A 120 16.25 13.22 -8.04
CA LEU A 120 17.33 12.22 -8.05
C LEU A 120 18.08 12.18 -6.72
N ASN A 121 18.38 13.34 -6.13
CA ASN A 121 19.06 13.43 -4.86
C ASN A 121 18.19 12.87 -3.73
N SER A 122 16.89 13.09 -3.78
CA SER A 122 15.91 12.54 -2.83
C SER A 122 15.85 11.02 -2.92
N ILE A 123 15.80 10.45 -4.13
CA ILE A 123 15.82 9.00 -4.36
C ILE A 123 17.09 8.38 -3.79
N ILE A 124 18.27 8.95 -4.12
CA ILE A 124 19.55 8.46 -3.62
C ILE A 124 19.61 8.58 -2.08
N GLY A 125 19.23 9.72 -1.53
CA GLY A 125 19.20 9.95 -0.09
C GLY A 125 18.33 8.95 0.67
N LEU A 126 17.09 8.74 0.20
CA LEU A 126 16.17 7.74 0.76
C LEU A 126 16.74 6.32 0.67
N GLY A 127 17.30 5.96 -0.48
CA GLY A 127 17.89 4.63 -0.68
C GLY A 127 19.09 4.38 0.23
N LEU A 128 20.00 5.35 0.36
CA LEU A 128 21.16 5.26 1.25
C LEU A 128 20.73 5.22 2.71
N PHE A 129 19.78 6.04 3.12
CA PHE A 129 19.25 6.05 4.48
C PHE A 129 18.60 4.71 4.83
N ALA A 130 17.74 4.18 3.95
CA ALA A 130 17.10 2.89 4.14
C ALA A 130 18.13 1.75 4.21
N ALA A 131 19.12 1.73 3.32
CA ALA A 131 20.20 0.74 3.34
C ALA A 131 21.01 0.81 4.64
N ALA A 132 21.35 2.03 5.09
CA ALA A 132 22.14 2.23 6.30
C ALA A 132 21.46 1.66 7.53
N TYR A 133 20.21 2.06 7.84
CA TYR A 133 19.57 1.56 9.05
C TYR A 133 19.22 0.06 8.97
N SER A 134 18.95 -0.47 7.78
CA SER A 134 18.68 -1.89 7.60
C SER A 134 19.92 -2.75 7.80
N LEU A 135 21.09 -2.31 7.32
CA LEU A 135 22.35 -3.04 7.46
C LEU A 135 22.87 -3.01 8.91
N TRP A 136 22.77 -1.87 9.60
CA TRP A 136 23.26 -1.75 10.98
C TRP A 136 22.28 -2.27 12.02
N GLY A 137 20.98 -2.10 11.81
CA GLY A 137 19.96 -2.43 12.79
C GLY A 137 19.42 -3.87 12.71
N GLY A 138 19.54 -4.51 11.56
CA GLY A 138 18.96 -5.84 11.32
C GLY A 138 17.44 -5.86 11.47
N LEU A 139 16.86 -7.06 11.39
CA LEU A 139 15.40 -7.29 11.36
C LEU A 139 14.66 -6.75 12.60
N ALA A 140 15.28 -6.84 13.77
CA ALA A 140 14.65 -6.40 15.01
C ALA A 140 14.54 -4.86 15.09
N SER A 141 15.57 -4.15 14.62
CA SER A 141 15.55 -2.68 14.55
C SER A 141 14.53 -2.19 13.55
N VAL A 142 14.44 -2.84 12.38
CA VAL A 142 13.42 -2.51 11.37
C VAL A 142 12.02 -2.66 11.96
N ALA A 143 11.72 -3.77 12.64
CA ALA A 143 10.41 -3.98 13.26
C ALA A 143 10.03 -2.91 14.31
N TRP A 144 11.01 -2.36 15.05
CA TRP A 144 10.74 -1.26 15.99
C TRP A 144 10.56 0.10 15.30
N THR A 145 11.30 0.37 14.23
CA THR A 145 11.07 1.57 13.41
C THR A 145 9.71 1.53 12.73
N ASP A 146 9.25 0.36 12.30
CA ASP A 146 7.93 0.13 11.72
C ASP A 146 6.81 0.52 12.70
N VAL A 147 6.95 0.20 13.99
CA VAL A 147 5.98 0.60 15.01
C VAL A 147 5.82 2.12 15.07
N ILE A 148 6.95 2.84 15.06
CA ILE A 148 6.92 4.31 15.07
C ILE A 148 6.29 4.85 13.78
N GLN A 149 6.65 4.27 12.64
CA GLN A 149 6.08 4.64 11.34
C GLN A 149 4.57 4.47 11.31
N VAL A 150 4.03 3.35 11.78
CA VAL A 150 2.58 3.10 11.83
C VAL A 150 1.84 4.13 12.67
N VAL A 151 2.39 4.50 13.82
CA VAL A 151 1.79 5.55 14.65
C VAL A 151 1.72 6.88 13.89
N ILE A 152 2.83 7.27 13.26
CA ILE A 152 2.90 8.51 12.47
C ILE A 152 1.93 8.43 11.27
N LEU A 153 1.85 7.28 10.59
CA LEU A 153 0.97 7.05 9.45
C LEU A 153 -0.50 7.20 9.82
N ILE A 154 -0.94 6.58 10.93
CA ILE A 154 -2.33 6.65 11.38
C ILE A 154 -2.71 8.09 11.74
N PHE A 155 -1.91 8.73 12.59
CA PHE A 155 -2.19 10.12 12.99
C PHE A 155 -2.08 11.09 11.82
N GLY A 156 -1.06 10.95 10.97
CA GLY A 156 -0.89 11.78 9.78
C GLY A 156 -2.04 11.63 8.79
N GLY A 157 -2.48 10.40 8.52
CA GLY A 157 -3.62 10.12 7.65
C GLY A 157 -4.93 10.70 8.17
N LEU A 158 -5.19 10.56 9.48
CA LEU A 158 -6.37 11.15 10.12
C LEU A 158 -6.35 12.68 10.08
N LEU A 159 -5.19 13.29 10.37
CA LEU A 159 -5.02 14.75 10.31
C LEU A 159 -5.18 15.26 8.88
N MET A 160 -4.58 14.61 7.89
CA MET A 160 -4.74 14.99 6.48
C MET A 160 -6.20 14.92 6.05
N THR A 161 -6.91 13.85 6.40
CA THR A 161 -8.34 13.71 6.09
C THR A 161 -9.16 14.81 6.77
N TYR A 162 -8.88 15.10 8.04
CA TYR A 162 -9.54 16.17 8.76
C TYR A 162 -9.34 17.53 8.09
N PHE A 163 -8.09 17.90 7.81
CA PHE A 163 -7.78 19.20 7.20
C PHE A 163 -8.29 19.28 5.74
N ALA A 164 -8.21 18.19 4.98
CA ALA A 164 -8.75 18.17 3.62
C ALA A 164 -10.25 18.46 3.61
N LEU A 165 -11.03 17.79 4.46
CA LEU A 165 -12.47 18.00 4.54
C LEU A 165 -12.84 19.35 5.17
N ALA A 166 -12.13 19.79 6.20
CA ALA A 166 -12.38 21.08 6.84
C ALA A 166 -12.12 22.28 5.90
N ASN A 167 -11.20 22.14 4.94
CA ASN A 167 -10.89 23.21 3.97
C ASN A 167 -11.73 23.17 2.70
N VAL A 168 -12.61 22.20 2.52
CA VAL A 168 -13.51 22.15 1.35
C VAL A 168 -14.62 23.18 1.40
N THR A 169 -15.01 23.60 2.61
CA THR A 169 -16.05 24.60 2.86
C THR A 169 -15.51 25.77 3.68
N ASP A 170 -16.10 26.95 3.50
CA ASP A 170 -15.73 28.15 4.26
C ASP A 170 -16.04 28.01 5.78
N SER A 171 -16.86 27.03 6.18
CA SER A 171 -17.21 26.81 7.58
C SER A 171 -16.05 26.24 8.41
N GLY A 172 -15.02 25.67 7.79
CA GLY A 172 -13.92 25.01 8.48
C GLY A 172 -14.32 23.72 9.23
N SER A 173 -15.53 23.23 9.00
CA SER A 173 -16.09 22.05 9.66
C SER A 173 -15.84 20.78 8.86
N PHE A 174 -15.29 19.76 9.53
CA PHE A 174 -15.12 18.42 8.95
C PHE A 174 -16.46 17.81 8.45
N ILE A 175 -17.52 17.97 9.24
CA ILE A 175 -18.84 17.38 8.93
C ILE A 175 -19.47 18.08 7.72
N ASP A 176 -19.35 19.40 7.63
CA ASP A 176 -19.89 20.15 6.51
C ASP A 176 -19.11 19.86 5.25
N GLY A 177 -17.78 19.72 5.34
CA GLY A 177 -16.94 19.30 4.23
C GLY A 177 -17.31 17.90 3.73
N LEU A 178 -17.55 16.94 4.62
CA LEU A 178 -17.98 15.59 4.23
C LEU A 178 -19.35 15.62 3.53
N LYS A 179 -20.30 16.35 4.07
CA LYS A 179 -21.62 16.53 3.44
C LYS A 179 -21.52 17.17 2.07
N TYR A 180 -20.73 18.23 1.95
CA TYR A 180 -20.49 18.93 0.69
C TYR A 180 -19.92 18.00 -0.38
N VAL A 181 -18.89 17.22 -0.04
CA VAL A 181 -18.29 16.25 -0.98
C VAL A 181 -19.29 15.17 -1.37
N TYR A 182 -20.08 14.67 -0.41
CA TYR A 182 -21.11 13.66 -0.67
C TYR A 182 -22.22 14.21 -1.59
N GLU A 183 -22.66 15.44 -1.39
CA GLU A 183 -23.68 16.08 -2.24
C GLU A 183 -23.18 16.41 -3.66
N LYS A 184 -21.88 16.78 -3.78
CA LYS A 184 -21.30 17.17 -5.07
C LYS A 184 -20.85 15.99 -5.93
N ALA A 185 -20.49 14.87 -5.31
CA ALA A 185 -19.96 13.71 -6.01
C ALA A 185 -20.46 12.40 -5.37
N PRO A 186 -21.78 12.15 -5.27
CA PRO A 186 -22.32 10.96 -4.62
C PRO A 186 -21.85 9.66 -5.29
N GLU A 187 -21.62 9.68 -6.59
CA GLU A 187 -21.10 8.54 -7.35
C GLU A 187 -19.71 8.11 -6.90
N ARG A 188 -18.92 9.00 -6.28
CA ARG A 188 -17.57 8.70 -5.76
C ARG A 188 -17.58 7.92 -4.45
N PHE A 189 -18.73 7.78 -3.80
CA PHE A 189 -18.87 7.00 -2.56
C PHE A 189 -19.26 5.54 -2.79
N SER A 190 -19.49 5.14 -4.03
CA SER A 190 -19.76 3.75 -4.38
C SER A 190 -18.48 2.92 -4.28
N MET A 191 -18.49 1.87 -3.47
CA MET A 191 -17.36 0.91 -3.38
C MET A 191 -17.41 -0.13 -4.49
N ILE A 192 -18.58 -0.37 -5.09
CA ILE A 192 -18.78 -1.30 -6.19
C ILE A 192 -19.24 -0.48 -7.38
N LEU A 193 -18.43 -0.46 -8.41
CA LEU A 193 -18.71 0.32 -9.62
C LEU A 193 -19.55 -0.50 -10.61
N SER A 194 -20.56 0.14 -11.16
CA SER A 194 -21.34 -0.38 -12.27
C SER A 194 -20.62 -0.14 -13.60
N LYS A 195 -20.98 -0.91 -14.63
CA LYS A 195 -20.43 -0.73 -15.97
C LYS A 195 -20.69 0.68 -16.48
N GLY A 196 -19.65 1.39 -16.91
CA GLY A 196 -19.76 2.76 -17.42
C GLY A 196 -19.79 3.86 -16.35
N GLU A 197 -19.64 3.54 -15.07
CA GLU A 197 -19.72 4.51 -13.97
C GLU A 197 -18.45 5.35 -13.79
N ILE A 198 -17.32 4.90 -14.39
CA ILE A 198 -16.05 5.62 -14.33
C ILE A 198 -15.84 6.41 -15.62
N ILE A 199 -15.99 7.70 -15.53
CA ILE A 199 -15.68 8.63 -16.62
C ILE A 199 -14.24 9.11 -16.44
N LYS A 200 -13.43 9.07 -17.52
CA LYS A 200 -12.11 9.70 -17.51
C LYS A 200 -12.21 11.17 -17.14
N PRO A 201 -11.26 11.72 -16.36
CA PRO A 201 -11.27 13.14 -15.99
C PRO A 201 -11.34 14.10 -17.17
N ASN A 202 -10.95 13.67 -18.37
CA ASN A 202 -10.91 14.46 -19.60
C ASN A 202 -12.11 14.21 -20.56
N GLY A 203 -13.20 13.64 -20.07
CA GLY A 203 -14.41 13.42 -20.90
C GLY A 203 -14.29 12.31 -21.94
N GLY A 204 -13.31 11.42 -21.83
CA GLY A 204 -13.19 10.23 -22.68
C GLY A 204 -14.01 9.05 -22.13
N ASP A 205 -14.02 7.94 -22.90
CA ASP A 205 -14.70 6.72 -22.53
C ASP A 205 -14.24 6.20 -21.14
N ALA A 206 -15.13 5.50 -20.46
CA ALA A 206 -14.87 4.92 -19.14
C ALA A 206 -13.55 4.14 -19.11
N TRP A 207 -12.72 4.40 -18.11
CA TRP A 207 -11.42 3.77 -17.95
C TRP A 207 -11.54 2.25 -17.75
N TRP A 208 -12.63 1.84 -17.14
CA TRP A 208 -12.89 0.47 -16.74
C TRP A 208 -14.30 0.09 -17.17
N ASP A 209 -14.38 -0.67 -18.21
CA ASP A 209 -15.63 -1.34 -18.59
C ASP A 209 -15.75 -2.68 -17.82
N LEU A 210 -15.10 -2.74 -16.65
CA LEU A 210 -15.12 -3.91 -15.79
C LEU A 210 -16.28 -3.81 -14.81
N PRO A 211 -17.11 -4.87 -14.70
CA PRO A 211 -18.14 -4.93 -13.67
C PRO A 211 -17.50 -4.88 -12.28
N GLY A 212 -18.18 -4.32 -11.29
CA GLY A 212 -17.68 -4.17 -9.92
C GLY A 212 -17.15 -5.47 -9.30
N LEU A 213 -17.71 -6.60 -9.72
CA LEU A 213 -17.21 -7.93 -9.34
C LEU A 213 -15.76 -8.17 -9.82
N ALA A 214 -15.37 -7.64 -10.98
CA ALA A 214 -14.00 -7.77 -11.47
C ALA A 214 -13.01 -6.94 -10.64
N VAL A 215 -13.41 -5.79 -10.14
CA VAL A 215 -12.60 -4.99 -9.20
C VAL A 215 -12.38 -5.76 -7.89
N LEU A 216 -13.40 -6.43 -7.38
CA LEU A 216 -13.28 -7.30 -6.21
C LEU A 216 -12.31 -8.47 -6.46
N ILE A 217 -12.42 -9.13 -7.61
CA ILE A 217 -11.55 -10.27 -7.97
C ILE A 217 -10.10 -9.79 -8.14
N VAL A 218 -9.86 -8.66 -8.79
CA VAL A 218 -8.52 -8.07 -8.93
C VAL A 218 -7.97 -7.67 -7.56
N GLY A 219 -8.78 -7.08 -6.69
CA GLY A 219 -8.41 -6.75 -5.31
C GLY A 219 -7.99 -8.01 -4.53
N MET A 220 -8.75 -9.09 -4.63
CA MET A 220 -8.39 -10.38 -4.02
C MET A 220 -7.09 -10.94 -4.62
N TRP A 221 -6.87 -10.82 -5.90
CA TRP A 221 -5.66 -11.29 -6.55
C TRP A 221 -4.43 -10.53 -6.09
N VAL A 222 -4.52 -9.22 -5.99
CA VAL A 222 -3.38 -8.39 -5.53
C VAL A 222 -3.12 -8.57 -4.04
N SER A 223 -4.16 -8.73 -3.22
CA SER A 223 -4.00 -9.00 -1.79
C SER A 223 -3.29 -10.34 -1.48
N ASN A 224 -3.21 -11.25 -2.44
CA ASN A 224 -2.41 -12.47 -2.31
C ASN A 224 -0.88 -12.23 -2.40
N GLN A 225 -0.45 -11.01 -2.67
CA GLN A 225 0.97 -10.66 -2.70
C GLN A 225 1.54 -10.35 -1.31
N TYR A 226 0.71 -10.15 -0.31
CA TYR A 226 1.08 -9.93 1.07
C TYR A 226 0.91 -11.23 1.88
#